data_8a3284c168e591cbfc97d3a2855d9b9a
#
_entry.id   8a3284c168e591cbfc97d3a2855d9b9a
#
_cell.length_a   1.000
_cell.length_b   1.000
_cell.length_c   1.000
_cell.angle_alpha   90.00
_cell.angle_beta   90.00
_cell.angle_gamma   90.00
#
_symmetry.space_group_name_H-M   'P 1'
#
loop_
_entity.id
_entity.type
_entity.pdbx_description
1 polymer ?
#
loop_
_entity_poly.entity_id
_entity_poly.type
_entity_poly.pdbx_seq_one_letter_code
_entity_poly.pdbx_strand_id
1 'polypeptide(L)' 'MKFERIIVDPMVCTGKPCIRGLRFPVRRLLGLLASGETREAILKAFPYLEPADIDEALRYAVWLAEDETVELAR' A
#
# COMPACT_ATOMS: atom_id res chain seq x y z
N MET A 1 11.29 -3.00 9.98
CA MET A 1 10.24 -3.99 9.73
C MET A 1 10.30 -4.48 8.30
N LYS A 2 10.09 -5.74 8.09
CA LYS A 2 10.19 -6.35 6.78
C LYS A 2 8.80 -6.59 6.18
N PHE A 3 8.63 -6.17 4.93
CA PHE A 3 7.38 -6.36 4.21
C PHE A 3 7.64 -7.31 3.04
N GLU A 4 7.00 -8.45 3.07
CA GLU A 4 7.22 -9.48 2.06
C GLU A 4 6.48 -9.21 0.75
N ARG A 5 5.38 -8.48 0.83
CA ARG A 5 4.54 -8.19 -0.33
C ARG A 5 4.78 -6.81 -0.93
N ILE A 6 5.65 -6.02 -0.32
CA ILE A 6 5.95 -4.68 -0.81
C ILE A 6 7.39 -4.66 -1.28
N ILE A 7 7.57 -4.28 -2.54
CA ILE A 7 8.86 -4.29 -3.20
C ILE A 7 9.21 -2.88 -3.64
N VAL A 8 10.44 -2.48 -3.41
CA VAL A 8 10.99 -1.23 -3.93
C VAL A 8 12.08 -1.59 -4.92
N ASP A 9 11.81 -1.41 -6.19
CA ASP A 9 12.73 -1.77 -7.26
C ASP A 9 12.84 -0.57 -8.20
N PRO A 10 14.06 -0.07 -8.48
CA PRO A 10 14.23 1.08 -9.37
C PRO A 10 13.62 0.89 -10.74
N MET A 11 13.47 -0.35 -11.19
CA MET A 11 12.93 -0.66 -12.51
C MET A 11 11.42 -0.85 -12.51
N VAL A 12 10.81 -0.82 -11.33
CA VAL A 12 9.36 -1.04 -11.20
C VAL A 12 8.75 0.15 -10.48
N CYS A 13 7.68 0.71 -11.04
CA CYS A 13 6.99 1.87 -10.47
C CYS A 13 7.94 3.03 -10.18
N THR A 14 8.97 3.19 -11.00
CA THR A 14 9.99 4.24 -10.86
C THR A 14 10.63 4.27 -9.47
N GLY A 15 10.85 3.09 -8.88
CA GLY A 15 11.48 2.96 -7.59
C GLY A 15 10.58 3.22 -6.40
N LYS A 16 9.29 3.39 -6.62
CA LYS A 16 8.33 3.57 -5.53
C LYS A 16 7.83 2.22 -5.04
N PRO A 17 7.39 2.15 -3.78
CA PRO A 17 6.87 0.88 -3.26
C PRO A 17 5.70 0.35 -4.08
N CYS A 18 5.77 -0.92 -4.44
CA CYS A 18 4.75 -1.60 -5.24
C CYS A 18 4.32 -2.88 -4.56
N ILE A 19 3.12 -3.32 -4.87
CA ILE A 19 2.61 -4.60 -4.40
C ILE A 19 3.24 -5.72 -5.22
N ARG A 20 4.08 -6.52 -4.56
CA ARG A 20 4.79 -7.66 -5.17
C ARG A 20 5.46 -7.22 -6.46
N GLY A 21 5.29 -7.88 -7.55
CA GLY A 21 5.83 -7.48 -8.85
C GLY A 21 4.74 -7.02 -9.82
N LEU A 22 3.63 -6.56 -9.30
CA LEU A 22 2.44 -6.28 -10.10
C LEU A 22 2.41 -4.89 -10.74
N ARG A 23 3.41 -4.08 -10.48
CA ARG A 23 3.44 -2.68 -10.93
C ARG A 23 2.24 -1.90 -10.42
N PHE A 24 1.77 -2.27 -9.24
CA PHE A 24 0.65 -1.61 -8.57
C PHE A 24 1.22 -0.85 -7.38
N PRO A 25 1.33 0.48 -7.46
CA PRO A 25 1.92 1.25 -6.36
C PRO A 25 1.11 1.12 -5.08
N VAL A 26 1.82 0.99 -3.96
CA VAL A 26 1.16 0.92 -2.66
C VAL A 26 0.30 2.16 -2.43
N ARG A 27 0.79 3.35 -2.85
CA ARG A 27 0.03 4.58 -2.67
C ARG A 27 -1.31 4.57 -3.41
N ARG A 28 -1.39 3.85 -4.53
CA ARG A 28 -2.65 3.73 -5.27
C ARG A 28 -3.66 2.92 -4.47
N LEU A 29 -3.20 1.82 -3.88
CA LEU A 29 -4.05 0.98 -3.04
C LEU A 29 -4.54 1.76 -1.81
N LEU A 30 -3.62 2.46 -1.15
CA LEU A 30 -3.97 3.28 0.01
C LEU A 30 -4.94 4.39 -0.39
N GLY A 31 -4.75 4.99 -1.56
CA GLY A 31 -5.64 6.02 -2.07
C GLY A 31 -7.06 5.52 -2.30
N LEU A 32 -7.19 4.31 -2.83
CA LEU A 32 -8.50 3.70 -3.04
C LEU A 32 -9.22 3.49 -1.70
N LEU A 33 -8.48 2.98 -0.71
CA LEU A 33 -9.04 2.79 0.63
C LEU A 33 -9.43 4.14 1.24
N ALA A 34 -8.57 5.15 1.09
CA ALA A 34 -8.84 6.47 1.63
C ALA A 34 -10.05 7.14 0.98
N SER A 35 -10.33 6.81 -0.27
CA SER A 35 -11.50 7.37 -0.97
C SER A 35 -12.80 6.63 -0.66
N GLY A 36 -12.74 5.62 0.21
CA GLY A 36 -13.92 4.91 0.66
C GLY A 36 -14.21 3.61 -0.06
N GLU A 37 -13.30 3.16 -0.94
CA GLU A 37 -13.49 1.86 -1.59
C GLU A 37 -13.36 0.75 -0.58
N THR A 38 -14.26 -0.22 -0.65
CA THR A 38 -14.20 -1.38 0.24
C THR A 38 -13.16 -2.38 -0.25
N ARG A 39 -12.68 -3.23 0.66
CA ARG A 39 -11.81 -4.34 0.29
C ARG A 39 -12.41 -5.19 -0.82
N GLU A 40 -13.69 -5.49 -0.68
CA GLU A 40 -14.40 -6.32 -1.65
C GLU A 40 -14.41 -5.68 -3.03
N ALA A 41 -14.69 -4.38 -3.09
CA ALA A 41 -14.72 -3.66 -4.36
C ALA A 41 -13.33 -3.62 -5.00
N ILE A 42 -12.30 -3.41 -4.20
CA ILE A 42 -10.92 -3.37 -4.69
C ILE A 42 -10.50 -4.74 -5.23
N LEU A 43 -10.78 -5.80 -4.48
CA LEU A 43 -10.42 -7.15 -4.92
C LEU A 43 -11.20 -7.60 -6.14
N LYS A 44 -12.41 -7.10 -6.29
CA LYS A 44 -13.22 -7.39 -7.48
C LYS A 44 -12.70 -6.63 -8.70
N ALA A 45 -12.29 -5.39 -8.52
CA ALA A 45 -11.75 -4.57 -9.61
C ALA A 45 -10.35 -5.02 -10.02
N PHE A 46 -9.57 -5.52 -9.08
CA PHE A 46 -8.19 -5.95 -9.31
C PHE A 46 -8.03 -7.40 -8.82
N PRO A 47 -8.50 -8.37 -9.59
CA PRO A 47 -8.56 -9.76 -9.11
C PRO A 47 -7.20 -10.42 -8.86
N TYR A 48 -6.11 -9.81 -9.35
CA TYR A 48 -4.77 -10.30 -9.06
C TYR A 48 -4.27 -9.86 -7.68
N LEU A 49 -4.98 -8.95 -7.02
CA LEU A 49 -4.66 -8.59 -5.65
C LEU A 49 -5.25 -9.62 -4.69
N GLU A 50 -4.58 -9.80 -3.56
CA GLU A 50 -5.01 -10.69 -2.51
C GLU A 50 -5.36 -9.89 -1.26
N PRO A 51 -6.25 -10.39 -0.40
CA PRO A 51 -6.57 -9.69 0.85
C PRO A 51 -5.35 -9.37 1.69
N ALA A 52 -4.35 -10.26 1.70
CA ALA A 52 -3.11 -10.03 2.42
C ALA A 52 -2.32 -8.86 1.87
N ASP A 53 -2.46 -8.54 0.58
CA ASP A 53 -1.81 -7.37 0.00
C ASP A 53 -2.36 -6.09 0.62
N ILE A 54 -3.67 -6.05 0.82
CA ILE A 54 -4.32 -4.88 1.44
C ILE A 54 -3.87 -4.74 2.89
N ASP A 55 -3.85 -5.86 3.62
CA ASP A 55 -3.42 -5.84 5.02
C ASP A 55 -1.99 -5.35 5.16
N GLU A 56 -1.10 -5.82 4.30
CA GLU A 56 0.29 -5.40 4.38
C GLU A 56 0.47 -3.94 3.97
N ALA A 57 -0.28 -3.46 2.99
CA ALA A 57 -0.25 -2.06 2.60
C ALA A 57 -0.66 -1.16 3.78
N LEU A 58 -1.67 -1.58 4.52
CA LEU A 58 -2.11 -0.83 5.69
C LEU A 58 -1.04 -0.83 6.79
N ARG A 59 -0.39 -1.98 7.02
CA ARG A 59 0.71 -2.06 7.99
C ARG A 59 1.89 -1.18 7.57
N TYR A 60 2.16 -1.13 6.27
CA TYR A 60 3.21 -0.27 5.74
C TYR A 60 2.90 1.20 6.01
N ALA A 61 1.63 1.60 5.81
CA ALA A 61 1.21 2.97 6.10
C ALA A 61 1.37 3.32 7.58
N VAL A 62 1.02 2.39 8.45
CA VAL A 62 1.21 2.58 9.89
C VAL A 62 2.68 2.74 10.23
N TRP A 63 3.53 1.91 9.66
CA TRP A 63 4.97 1.97 9.87
C TRP A 63 5.54 3.32 9.41
N LEU A 64 5.12 3.80 8.25
CA LEU A 64 5.56 5.11 7.77
C LEU A 64 5.11 6.22 8.69
N ALA A 65 3.89 6.15 9.21
CA ALA A 65 3.37 7.17 10.10
C ALA A 65 4.12 7.18 11.43
N GLU A 66 4.52 6.01 11.92
CA GLU A 66 5.27 5.91 13.17
C GLU A 66 6.69 6.46 13.03
N ASP A 67 7.26 6.35 11.85
CA ASP A 67 8.61 6.79 11.58
C ASP A 67 8.75 8.31 11.58
N GLU A 68 7.63 9.01 11.45
CA GLU A 68 7.60 10.45 11.48
C GLU A 68 6.93 10.95 12.76
N THR A 69 7.66 11.75 13.51
CA THR A 69 7.08 12.41 14.67
C THR A 69 6.55 13.76 14.22
N VAL A 70 5.25 13.81 13.99
CA VAL A 70 4.59 15.04 13.58
C VAL A 70 3.67 15.47 14.69
N GLU A 71 3.90 16.65 15.21
CA GLU A 71 3.03 17.23 16.21
C GLU A 71 1.93 18.01 15.50
N LEU A 72 0.70 17.57 15.71
CA LEU A 72 -0.43 18.25 15.12
C LEU A 72 -0.92 19.33 16.06
N ALA A 73 -0.83 20.56 15.60
CA ALA A 73 -1.37 21.71 16.35
C ALA A 73 -2.87 21.70 16.21
N ARG A 74 -3.54 21.81 17.32
CA ARG A 74 -5.00 21.81 17.37
C ARG A 74 -5.51 23.08 17.99
#